data_cc232c49de5d4fbec0937ff499cd99bd
#
_entry.id   cc232c49de5d4fbec0937ff499cd99bd
#
_cell.length_a   1.000
_cell.length_b   1.000
_cell.length_c   1.000
_cell.angle_alpha   90.00
_cell.angle_beta   90.00
_cell.angle_gamma   90.00
#
_symmetry.space_group_name_H-M   'P 1'
#
loop_
_entity.id
_entity.type
_entity.pdbx_description
1 polymer ?
#
loop_
_entity_poly.entity_id
_entity_poly.type
_entity_poly.pdbx_seq_one_letter_code
_entity_poly.pdbx_strand_id
1 'polypeptide(L)'
;MTVLSENAYVPNRKTIIIDAGHGGVDGGATSCTGILESRFNLEIAIKLKDLMNLLGINTVMIRETDCSVYTKGETIAQKKVSDLKERVRIANSTKNGLLISIHQNLFSDSKYSGAQVFYAPSEGSQTLAESLQASFVNNINPGSNRRIKKADGVYLMQHINCPGVLIECGFLSNPQEEYLLRNNEYQQKLCAVIACTASTYLFST
;
A
#
# COMPACT_ATOMS: atom_id res chain seq x y z
N MET A 1 22.76 -40.15 -0.17
CA MET A 1 22.78 -38.78 0.31
C MET A 1 22.69 -37.86 -0.91
N THR A 2 21.49 -37.38 -1.19
CA THR A 2 21.26 -36.47 -2.31
C THR A 2 21.46 -35.06 -1.77
N VAL A 3 22.53 -34.41 -2.18
CA VAL A 3 22.80 -33.00 -1.87
C VAL A 3 21.70 -32.19 -2.55
N LEU A 4 20.90 -31.51 -1.76
CA LEU A 4 19.97 -30.50 -2.26
C LEU A 4 20.82 -29.41 -2.91
N SER A 5 20.68 -29.25 -4.21
CA SER A 5 21.41 -28.28 -5.00
C SER A 5 21.13 -26.87 -4.50
N GLU A 6 22.20 -26.13 -4.35
CA GLU A 6 22.31 -24.71 -4.04
C GLU A 6 21.29 -23.85 -4.78
N ASN A 7 20.82 -22.84 -4.09
CA ASN A 7 20.02 -21.73 -4.59
C ASN A 7 20.37 -21.38 -6.05
N ALA A 8 19.56 -21.84 -6.98
CA ALA A 8 19.60 -21.29 -8.31
C ALA A 8 19.32 -19.77 -8.19
N TYR A 9 20.34 -18.95 -8.42
CA TYR A 9 20.20 -17.51 -8.63
C TYR A 9 19.17 -17.33 -9.76
N VAL A 10 17.95 -16.95 -9.41
CA VAL A 10 16.92 -16.54 -10.37
C VAL A 10 17.15 -15.06 -10.63
N PRO A 11 17.85 -14.71 -11.73
CA PRO A 11 18.04 -13.31 -12.08
C PRO A 11 16.67 -12.78 -12.48
N ASN A 12 16.17 -11.81 -11.78
CA ASN A 12 14.96 -11.04 -12.09
C ASN A 12 13.75 -11.22 -11.16
N ARG A 13 13.95 -11.62 -9.89
CA ARG A 13 12.84 -11.60 -8.94
C ARG A 13 12.35 -10.16 -8.75
N LYS A 14 11.07 -9.95 -9.03
CA LYS A 14 10.39 -8.68 -8.71
C LYS A 14 10.29 -8.54 -7.19
N THR A 15 10.39 -7.29 -6.69
CA THR A 15 10.33 -6.97 -5.28
C THR A 15 9.12 -6.08 -5.02
N ILE A 16 8.25 -6.47 -4.10
CA ILE A 16 7.15 -5.62 -3.65
C ILE A 16 7.69 -4.59 -2.66
N ILE A 17 7.52 -3.32 -2.98
CA ILE A 17 7.78 -2.21 -2.08
C ILE A 17 6.48 -1.88 -1.38
N ILE A 18 6.44 -2.03 -0.06
CA ILE A 18 5.25 -1.74 0.73
C ILE A 18 5.47 -0.42 1.46
N ASP A 19 4.65 0.55 1.12
CA ASP A 19 4.61 1.85 1.76
C ASP A 19 3.42 1.91 2.72
N ALA A 20 3.70 1.99 4.01
CA ALA A 20 2.70 2.36 4.99
C ALA A 20 2.61 3.89 5.03
N GLY A 21 1.57 4.46 4.44
CA GLY A 21 1.41 5.91 4.33
C GLY A 21 1.48 6.62 5.68
N HIS A 22 1.94 7.88 5.68
CA HIS A 22 2.15 8.68 6.89
C HIS A 22 3.17 8.06 7.88
N GLY A 23 3.15 8.48 9.14
CA GLY A 23 3.98 7.94 10.24
C GLY A 23 4.72 9.02 11.03
N GLY A 24 4.96 8.75 12.31
CA GLY A 24 5.65 9.66 13.22
C GLY A 24 4.93 11.01 13.35
N VAL A 25 5.58 12.09 12.95
CA VAL A 25 5.01 13.46 13.05
C VAL A 25 3.85 13.72 12.09
N ASP A 26 3.66 12.87 11.09
CA ASP A 26 2.53 12.91 10.15
C ASP A 26 1.56 11.76 10.45
N GLY A 27 0.57 12.01 11.27
CA GLY A 27 -0.45 11.01 11.61
C GLY A 27 -1.43 10.68 10.48
N GLY A 28 -1.46 11.47 9.40
CA GLY A 28 -2.52 11.40 8.39
C GLY A 28 -3.86 11.88 8.90
N ALA A 29 -4.94 11.33 8.39
CA ALA A 29 -6.29 11.61 8.85
C ALA A 29 -6.55 11.02 10.25
N THR A 30 -7.57 11.55 10.93
CA THR A 30 -8.06 11.01 12.21
C THR A 30 -9.40 10.33 12.00
N SER A 31 -9.54 9.09 12.44
CA SER A 31 -10.78 8.33 12.30
C SER A 31 -11.91 8.89 13.16
N CYS A 32 -13.13 8.45 12.92
CA CYS A 32 -14.31 8.84 13.70
C CYS A 32 -14.21 8.45 15.19
N THR A 33 -13.28 7.54 15.57
CA THR A 33 -13.00 7.19 16.98
C THR A 33 -11.68 7.78 17.51
N GLY A 34 -11.02 8.65 16.73
CA GLY A 34 -9.80 9.35 17.17
C GLY A 34 -8.49 8.62 16.87
N ILE A 35 -8.52 7.51 16.13
CA ILE A 35 -7.31 6.77 15.75
C ILE A 35 -6.68 7.39 14.52
N LEU A 36 -5.36 7.54 14.50
CA LEU A 36 -4.62 8.11 13.37
C LEU A 36 -4.53 7.12 12.20
N GLU A 37 -4.62 7.62 10.99
CA GLU A 37 -4.49 6.86 9.75
C GLU A 37 -3.18 6.08 9.66
N SER A 38 -2.08 6.69 10.09
CA SER A 38 -0.74 6.09 10.08
C SER A 38 -0.67 4.75 10.83
N ARG A 39 -1.52 4.55 11.84
CA ARG A 39 -1.62 3.31 12.59
C ARG A 39 -2.28 2.20 11.79
N PHE A 40 -3.43 2.49 11.16
CA PHE A 40 -4.09 1.51 10.28
C PHE A 40 -3.19 1.10 9.13
N ASN A 41 -2.53 2.08 8.50
CA ASN A 41 -1.63 1.85 7.38
C ASN A 41 -0.48 0.92 7.78
N LEU A 42 0.13 1.13 8.93
CA LEU A 42 1.23 0.31 9.43
C LEU A 42 0.77 -1.12 9.77
N GLU A 43 -0.35 -1.27 10.47
CA GLU A 43 -0.89 -2.58 10.84
C GLU A 43 -1.20 -3.45 9.62
N ILE A 44 -1.82 -2.86 8.59
CA ILE A 44 -2.13 -3.56 7.33
C ILE A 44 -0.84 -3.86 6.55
N ALA A 45 0.08 -2.90 6.46
CA ALA A 45 1.34 -3.06 5.71
C ALA A 45 2.23 -4.17 6.29
N ILE A 46 2.33 -4.29 7.62
CA ILE A 46 3.08 -5.38 8.27
C ILE A 46 2.45 -6.74 7.94
N LYS A 47 1.12 -6.88 8.06
CA LYS A 47 0.43 -8.12 7.71
C LYS A 47 0.61 -8.49 6.24
N LEU A 48 0.57 -7.48 5.36
CA LEU A 48 0.81 -7.68 3.93
C LEU A 48 2.24 -8.18 3.67
N LYS A 49 3.25 -7.56 4.31
CA LYS A 49 4.65 -8.01 4.24
C LYS A 49 4.79 -9.48 4.66
N ASP A 50 4.23 -9.84 5.81
CA ASP A 50 4.35 -11.19 6.34
C ASP A 50 3.70 -12.22 5.40
N LEU A 51 2.54 -11.89 4.84
CA LEU A 51 1.87 -12.75 3.87
C LEU A 51 2.66 -12.88 2.56
N MET A 52 3.19 -11.78 2.02
CA MET A 52 4.04 -11.80 0.82
C MET A 52 5.29 -12.65 1.03
N ASN A 53 5.95 -12.52 2.18
CA ASN A 53 7.12 -13.33 2.52
C ASN A 53 6.78 -14.82 2.65
N LEU A 54 5.60 -15.15 3.22
CA LEU A 54 5.10 -16.53 3.26
C LEU A 54 4.90 -17.10 1.86
N LEU A 55 4.49 -16.28 0.90
CA LEU A 55 4.35 -16.65 -0.52
C LEU A 55 5.69 -16.68 -1.28
N GLY A 56 6.82 -16.45 -0.61
CA GLY A 56 8.16 -16.44 -1.21
C GLY A 56 8.45 -15.22 -2.08
N ILE A 57 7.68 -14.13 -1.91
CA ILE A 57 7.85 -12.88 -2.64
C ILE A 57 8.74 -11.94 -1.82
N ASN A 58 9.79 -11.41 -2.46
CA ASN A 58 10.66 -10.43 -1.80
C ASN A 58 9.91 -9.13 -1.51
N THR A 59 10.11 -8.60 -0.30
CA THR A 59 9.50 -7.34 0.12
C THR A 59 10.53 -6.35 0.64
N VAL A 60 10.25 -5.06 0.42
CA VAL A 60 10.94 -3.92 1.05
C VAL A 60 9.88 -3.04 1.68
N MET A 61 9.97 -2.82 2.98
CA MET A 61 9.11 -1.87 3.69
C MET A 61 9.77 -0.49 3.69
N ILE A 62 8.98 0.57 3.43
CA ILE A 62 9.49 1.95 3.58
C ILE A 62 9.62 2.32 5.06
N ARG A 63 8.69 1.86 5.90
CA ARG A 63 8.80 1.92 7.37
C ARG A 63 8.19 0.68 8.01
N GLU A 64 8.73 0.25 9.13
CA GLU A 64 8.23 -0.92 9.90
C GLU A 64 7.76 -0.54 11.31
N THR A 65 7.88 0.73 11.66
CA THR A 65 7.44 1.28 12.95
C THR A 65 6.67 2.57 12.74
N ASP A 66 6.09 3.12 13.80
CA ASP A 66 5.47 4.45 13.73
C ASP A 66 6.54 5.55 13.73
N CYS A 67 7.17 5.72 12.59
CA CYS A 67 8.19 6.74 12.35
C CYS A 67 7.99 7.42 11.00
N SER A 68 8.50 8.64 10.88
CA SER A 68 8.72 9.28 9.59
C SER A 68 10.09 8.89 9.05
N VAL A 69 10.26 8.90 7.73
CA VAL A 69 11.52 8.55 7.06
C VAL A 69 12.29 9.78 6.57
N TYR A 70 11.88 10.98 6.96
CA TYR A 70 12.58 12.20 6.55
C TYR A 70 14.05 12.20 7.00
N THR A 71 14.92 12.77 6.17
CA THR A 71 16.36 12.87 6.44
C THR A 71 16.78 14.28 6.84
N LYS A 72 15.92 15.30 6.62
CA LYS A 72 16.19 16.70 6.92
C LYS A 72 14.89 17.50 7.06
N GLY A 73 15.00 18.69 7.65
CA GLY A 73 13.91 19.63 7.84
C GLY A 73 13.77 20.06 9.30
N GLU A 74 13.52 21.34 9.53
CA GLU A 74 13.31 21.92 10.85
C GLU A 74 11.82 22.01 11.16
N THR A 75 11.02 22.47 10.18
CA THR A 75 9.57 22.59 10.32
C THR A 75 8.84 21.30 9.90
N ILE A 76 7.60 21.12 10.38
CA ILE A 76 6.76 19.99 10.00
C ILE A 76 6.58 19.92 8.47
N ALA A 77 6.37 21.06 7.82
CA ALA A 77 6.22 21.10 6.36
C ALA A 77 7.50 20.65 5.64
N GLN A 78 8.68 21.09 6.09
CA GLN A 78 9.95 20.65 5.52
C GLN A 78 10.19 19.14 5.75
N LYS A 79 9.86 18.63 6.95
CA LYS A 79 9.94 17.20 7.27
C LYS A 79 9.03 16.37 6.37
N LYS A 80 7.78 16.80 6.14
CA LYS A 80 6.86 16.13 5.21
C LYS A 80 7.40 16.07 3.78
N VAL A 81 7.95 17.17 3.27
CA VAL A 81 8.57 17.18 1.93
C VAL A 81 9.78 16.26 1.87
N SER A 82 10.61 16.23 2.91
CA SER A 82 11.77 15.35 3.00
C SER A 82 11.35 13.89 3.09
N ASP A 83 10.30 13.58 3.84
CA ASP A 83 9.73 12.24 3.98
C ASP A 83 9.25 11.69 2.62
N LEU A 84 8.46 12.46 1.88
CA LEU A 84 7.99 12.07 0.56
C LEU A 84 9.14 11.83 -0.42
N LYS A 85 10.18 12.67 -0.40
CA LYS A 85 11.38 12.49 -1.23
C LYS A 85 12.13 11.21 -0.88
N GLU A 86 12.21 10.87 0.41
CA GLU A 86 12.88 9.66 0.85
C GLU A 86 12.09 8.41 0.45
N ARG A 87 10.76 8.42 0.54
CA ARG A 87 9.89 7.34 0.03
C ARG A 87 10.13 7.10 -1.47
N VAL A 88 10.16 8.18 -2.27
CA VAL A 88 10.50 8.10 -3.70
C VAL A 88 11.91 7.53 -3.91
N ARG A 89 12.89 7.97 -3.12
CA ARG A 89 14.28 7.46 -3.24
C ARG A 89 14.33 5.96 -2.97
N ILE A 90 13.69 5.48 -1.91
CA ILE A 90 13.63 4.06 -1.56
C ILE A 90 12.96 3.27 -2.70
N ALA A 91 11.81 3.72 -3.18
CA ALA A 91 11.10 3.08 -4.27
C ALA A 91 11.96 2.98 -5.54
N ASN A 92 12.58 4.08 -5.96
CA ASN A 92 13.36 4.14 -7.18
C ASN A 92 14.73 3.44 -7.09
N SER A 93 15.24 3.21 -5.87
CA SER A 93 16.49 2.44 -5.66
C SER A 93 16.26 0.93 -5.63
N THR A 94 15.01 0.49 -5.51
CA THR A 94 14.66 -0.93 -5.47
C THR A 94 14.58 -1.49 -6.89
N LYS A 95 15.51 -2.37 -7.24
CA LYS A 95 15.54 -3.02 -8.57
C LYS A 95 14.30 -3.91 -8.75
N ASN A 96 13.72 -3.86 -9.95
CA ASN A 96 12.51 -4.61 -10.30
C ASN A 96 11.37 -4.41 -9.29
N GLY A 97 11.25 -3.19 -8.75
CA GLY A 97 10.26 -2.83 -7.75
C GLY A 97 8.85 -2.75 -8.31
N LEU A 98 7.86 -3.04 -7.47
CA LEU A 98 6.46 -2.72 -7.65
C LEU A 98 5.96 -2.13 -6.35
N LEU A 99 5.47 -0.88 -6.38
CA LEU A 99 5.05 -0.17 -5.18
C LEU A 99 3.57 -0.42 -4.87
N ILE A 100 3.30 -0.79 -3.61
CA ILE A 100 1.96 -0.82 -3.03
C ILE A 100 1.95 0.10 -1.82
N SER A 101 1.29 1.26 -1.93
CA SER A 101 1.12 2.22 -0.85
C SER A 101 -0.24 2.01 -0.18
N ILE A 102 -0.24 1.85 1.14
CA ILE A 102 -1.43 1.57 1.95
C ILE A 102 -1.86 2.85 2.65
N HIS A 103 -3.09 3.23 2.43
CA HIS A 103 -3.76 4.42 2.96
C HIS A 103 -5.19 4.13 3.39
N GLN A 104 -5.80 5.11 4.06
CA GLN A 104 -7.20 5.13 4.39
C GLN A 104 -7.82 6.46 3.96
N ASN A 105 -9.00 6.39 3.37
CA ASN A 105 -9.73 7.56 2.92
C ASN A 105 -10.44 8.28 4.07
N LEU A 106 -10.63 9.57 3.91
CA LEU A 106 -11.47 10.38 4.79
C LEU A 106 -12.32 11.32 3.93
N PHE A 107 -13.62 11.40 4.20
CA PHE A 107 -14.51 12.34 3.54
C PHE A 107 -15.50 12.95 4.54
N SER A 108 -15.97 14.18 4.28
CA SER A 108 -16.88 14.88 5.19
C SER A 108 -18.23 14.19 5.39
N ASP A 109 -18.71 13.44 4.41
CA ASP A 109 -19.95 12.68 4.47
C ASP A 109 -19.62 11.21 4.78
N SER A 110 -20.07 10.74 5.94
CA SER A 110 -19.82 9.38 6.47
C SER A 110 -20.51 8.25 5.71
N LYS A 111 -21.37 8.56 4.73
CA LYS A 111 -22.02 7.53 3.89
C LYS A 111 -21.07 6.88 2.89
N TYR A 112 -19.93 7.52 2.57
CA TYR A 112 -18.98 6.96 1.62
C TYR A 112 -18.27 5.75 2.22
N SER A 113 -18.14 4.71 1.39
CA SER A 113 -17.56 3.43 1.76
C SER A 113 -16.83 2.76 0.59
N GLY A 114 -16.07 1.72 0.87
CA GLY A 114 -15.44 0.82 -0.09
C GLY A 114 -14.02 1.21 -0.48
N ALA A 115 -13.18 0.19 -0.65
CA ALA A 115 -11.81 0.35 -1.08
C ALA A 115 -11.71 0.96 -2.48
N GLN A 116 -10.69 1.79 -2.70
CA GLN A 116 -10.43 2.42 -3.98
C GLN A 116 -8.95 2.41 -4.32
N VAL A 117 -8.61 2.06 -5.57
CA VAL A 117 -7.23 2.00 -6.03
C VAL A 117 -6.91 3.19 -6.93
N PHE A 118 -5.78 3.83 -6.62
CA PHE A 118 -5.18 4.88 -7.42
C PHE A 118 -3.90 4.36 -8.05
N TYR A 119 -3.59 4.76 -9.29
CA TYR A 119 -2.43 4.25 -10.02
C TYR A 119 -1.45 5.36 -10.43
N ALA A 120 -0.16 5.04 -10.39
CA ALA A 120 0.91 5.89 -10.88
C ALA A 120 0.89 5.98 -12.42
N PRO A 121 1.48 7.04 -13.02
CA PRO A 121 1.56 7.16 -14.48
C PRO A 121 2.53 6.15 -15.11
N SER A 122 3.37 5.47 -14.34
CA SER A 122 4.32 4.46 -14.82
C SER A 122 3.63 3.25 -15.43
N GLU A 123 4.26 2.68 -16.46
CA GLU A 123 3.75 1.51 -17.19
C GLU A 123 3.40 0.35 -16.27
N GLY A 124 2.31 -0.36 -16.56
CA GLY A 124 1.80 -1.49 -15.77
C GLY A 124 0.97 -1.11 -14.54
N SER A 125 1.06 0.13 -14.04
CA SER A 125 0.34 0.58 -12.85
C SER A 125 -1.18 0.50 -13.01
N GLN A 126 -1.69 0.91 -14.16
CA GLN A 126 -3.13 0.89 -14.43
C GLN A 126 -3.67 -0.55 -14.46
N THR A 127 -3.00 -1.47 -15.13
CA THR A 127 -3.39 -2.89 -15.20
C THR A 127 -3.45 -3.53 -13.83
N LEU A 128 -2.44 -3.25 -12.97
CA LEU A 128 -2.44 -3.70 -11.57
C LEU A 128 -3.62 -3.11 -10.80
N ALA A 129 -3.88 -1.81 -10.96
CA ALA A 129 -4.99 -1.14 -10.28
C ALA A 129 -6.36 -1.69 -10.69
N GLU A 130 -6.56 -1.98 -11.97
CA GLU A 130 -7.80 -2.60 -12.49
C GLU A 130 -8.02 -3.97 -11.85
N SER A 131 -6.98 -4.81 -11.80
CA SER A 131 -7.02 -6.12 -11.18
C SER A 131 -7.33 -6.05 -9.69
N LEU A 132 -6.69 -5.14 -8.95
CA LEU A 132 -6.92 -4.92 -7.52
C LEU A 132 -8.33 -4.39 -7.26
N GLN A 133 -8.79 -3.39 -8.03
CA GLN A 133 -10.13 -2.84 -7.84
C GLN A 133 -11.21 -3.90 -8.10
N ALA A 134 -11.07 -4.70 -9.15
CA ALA A 134 -11.99 -5.81 -9.42
C ALA A 134 -11.98 -6.84 -8.27
N SER A 135 -10.81 -7.18 -7.75
CA SER A 135 -10.66 -8.10 -6.61
C SER A 135 -11.31 -7.54 -5.34
N PHE A 136 -11.19 -6.24 -5.06
CA PHE A 136 -11.87 -5.59 -3.94
C PHE A 136 -13.38 -5.61 -4.09
N VAL A 137 -13.91 -5.28 -5.28
CA VAL A 137 -15.35 -5.34 -5.53
C VAL A 137 -15.89 -6.74 -5.33
N ASN A 138 -15.18 -7.76 -5.81
CA ASN A 138 -15.64 -9.14 -5.73
C ASN A 138 -15.56 -9.74 -4.31
N ASN A 139 -14.55 -9.36 -3.52
CA ASN A 139 -14.24 -10.09 -2.29
C ASN A 139 -14.43 -9.26 -1.00
N ILE A 140 -14.31 -7.94 -1.08
CA ILE A 140 -14.33 -7.05 0.10
C ILE A 140 -15.61 -6.21 0.13
N ASN A 141 -15.92 -5.55 -0.97
CA ASN A 141 -17.03 -4.60 -1.06
C ASN A 141 -17.99 -4.96 -2.21
N PRO A 142 -18.74 -6.08 -2.12
CA PRO A 142 -19.69 -6.47 -3.17
C PRO A 142 -20.70 -5.37 -3.44
N GLY A 143 -20.93 -5.08 -4.72
CA GLY A 143 -21.84 -4.03 -5.15
C GLY A 143 -21.24 -2.60 -5.15
N SER A 144 -19.98 -2.44 -4.79
CA SER A 144 -19.30 -1.15 -4.90
C SER A 144 -19.16 -0.69 -6.36
N ASN A 145 -19.52 0.57 -6.63
CA ASN A 145 -19.34 1.21 -7.94
C ASN A 145 -18.01 1.97 -8.07
N ARG A 146 -17.09 1.76 -7.14
CA ARG A 146 -15.78 2.42 -7.17
C ARG A 146 -14.95 1.93 -8.33
N ARG A 147 -14.29 2.88 -8.99
CA ARG A 147 -13.37 2.63 -10.12
C ARG A 147 -11.99 3.12 -9.77
N ILE A 148 -11.00 2.59 -10.45
CA ILE A 148 -9.63 3.11 -10.36
C ILE A 148 -9.58 4.59 -10.73
N LYS A 149 -8.60 5.28 -10.16
CA LYS A 149 -8.31 6.68 -10.51
C LYS A 149 -6.81 6.85 -10.71
N LYS A 150 -6.44 7.79 -11.58
CA LYS A 150 -5.07 8.25 -11.66
C LYS A 150 -4.70 8.99 -10.37
N ALA A 151 -3.50 8.74 -9.86
CA ALA A 151 -3.01 9.34 -8.62
C ALA A 151 -2.51 10.79 -8.85
N ASP A 152 -3.35 11.63 -9.45
CA ASP A 152 -3.00 13.03 -9.71
C ASP A 152 -2.85 13.79 -8.39
N GLY A 153 -1.75 14.55 -8.25
CA GLY A 153 -1.44 15.31 -7.05
C GLY A 153 -0.78 14.50 -5.91
N VAL A 154 -0.62 13.17 -6.05
CA VAL A 154 0.09 12.34 -5.07
C VAL A 154 1.58 12.30 -5.42
N TYR A 155 2.41 13.03 -4.64
CA TYR A 155 3.83 13.22 -4.93
C TYR A 155 4.56 11.88 -5.15
N LEU A 156 4.40 10.91 -4.24
CA LEU A 156 5.04 9.60 -4.35
C LEU A 156 4.71 8.94 -5.68
N MET A 157 3.42 8.86 -6.04
CA MET A 157 2.96 8.20 -7.27
C MET A 157 3.46 8.89 -8.54
N GLN A 158 3.63 10.21 -8.50
CA GLN A 158 4.10 10.99 -9.66
C GLN A 158 5.61 10.91 -9.88
N HIS A 159 6.40 10.46 -8.89
CA HIS A 159 7.86 10.50 -8.96
C HIS A 159 8.51 9.12 -8.90
N ILE A 160 7.76 8.04 -8.76
CA ILE A 160 8.29 6.67 -8.85
C ILE A 160 8.47 6.26 -10.32
N ASN A 161 9.53 5.46 -10.57
CA ASN A 161 9.86 4.93 -11.89
C ASN A 161 9.35 3.49 -12.09
N CYS A 162 8.94 2.81 -11.02
CA CYS A 162 8.39 1.46 -11.08
C CYS A 162 6.86 1.50 -11.18
N PRO A 163 6.20 0.40 -11.59
CA PRO A 163 4.76 0.26 -11.43
C PRO A 163 4.34 0.52 -9.99
N GLY A 164 3.25 1.23 -9.79
CA GLY A 164 2.81 1.57 -8.44
C GLY A 164 1.33 1.87 -8.30
N VAL A 165 0.78 1.48 -7.16
CA VAL A 165 -0.60 1.75 -6.76
C VAL A 165 -0.66 2.29 -5.33
N LEU A 166 -1.63 3.16 -5.08
CA LEU A 166 -2.06 3.58 -3.76
C LEU A 166 -3.44 3.00 -3.50
N ILE A 167 -3.59 2.32 -2.38
CA ILE A 167 -4.82 1.64 -1.99
C ILE A 167 -5.42 2.37 -0.80
N GLU A 168 -6.55 3.02 -1.01
CA GLU A 168 -7.42 3.48 0.06
C GLU A 168 -8.27 2.29 0.51
N CYS A 169 -7.92 1.68 1.64
CA CYS A 169 -8.55 0.43 2.08
C CYS A 169 -9.99 0.57 2.56
N GLY A 170 -10.39 1.78 2.95
CA GLY A 170 -11.75 2.13 3.40
C GLY A 170 -11.78 3.56 3.93
N PHE A 171 -12.93 3.98 4.46
CA PHE A 171 -13.18 5.35 4.92
C PHE A 171 -13.15 5.45 6.44
N LEU A 172 -12.22 6.21 6.99
CA LEU A 172 -12.11 6.48 8.43
C LEU A 172 -13.25 7.33 8.99
N SER A 173 -13.96 8.06 8.12
CA SER A 173 -15.16 8.81 8.47
C SER A 173 -16.44 7.96 8.56
N ASN A 174 -16.42 6.75 8.02
CA ASN A 174 -17.54 5.81 8.07
C ASN A 174 -17.39 4.89 9.30
N PRO A 175 -18.32 4.94 10.29
CA PRO A 175 -18.15 4.15 11.52
C PRO A 175 -18.13 2.63 11.29
N GLN A 176 -18.85 2.15 10.28
CA GLN A 176 -18.87 0.71 9.97
C GLN A 176 -17.54 0.25 9.34
N GLU A 177 -16.99 1.03 8.40
CA GLU A 177 -15.70 0.70 7.80
C GLU A 177 -14.55 0.88 8.80
N GLU A 178 -14.57 1.94 9.61
CA GLU A 178 -13.58 2.14 10.66
C GLU A 178 -13.56 0.96 11.66
N TYR A 179 -14.75 0.48 12.06
CA TYR A 179 -14.85 -0.71 12.91
C TYR A 179 -14.26 -1.96 12.22
N LEU A 180 -14.53 -2.17 10.93
CA LEU A 180 -13.94 -3.26 10.16
C LEU A 180 -12.42 -3.09 10.03
N LEU A 181 -11.93 -1.89 9.74
CA LEU A 181 -10.50 -1.60 9.60
C LEU A 181 -9.71 -1.83 10.90
N ARG A 182 -10.34 -1.79 12.06
CA ARG A 182 -9.73 -2.20 13.35
C ARG A 182 -9.76 -3.72 13.58
N ASN A 183 -10.59 -4.44 12.83
CA ASN A 183 -10.73 -5.87 13.01
C ASN A 183 -9.58 -6.63 12.32
N ASN A 184 -8.89 -7.49 13.10
CA ASN A 184 -7.74 -8.25 12.59
C ASN A 184 -8.09 -9.18 11.43
N GLU A 185 -9.24 -9.87 11.47
CA GLU A 185 -9.66 -10.79 10.42
C GLU A 185 -9.97 -10.02 9.12
N TYR A 186 -10.58 -8.84 9.23
CA TYR A 186 -10.84 -7.99 8.07
C TYR A 186 -9.55 -7.47 7.45
N GLN A 187 -8.57 -7.04 8.25
CA GLN A 187 -7.25 -6.66 7.75
C GLN A 187 -6.53 -7.83 7.07
N GLN A 188 -6.62 -9.05 7.62
CA GLN A 188 -6.07 -10.24 6.99
C GLN A 188 -6.74 -10.53 5.65
N LYS A 189 -8.06 -10.38 5.56
CA LYS A 189 -8.82 -10.54 4.31
C LYS A 189 -8.40 -9.51 3.25
N LEU A 190 -8.23 -8.24 3.65
CA LEU A 190 -7.68 -7.19 2.78
C LEU A 190 -6.29 -7.58 2.25
N CYS A 191 -5.38 -7.99 3.15
CA CYS A 191 -4.04 -8.40 2.79
C CYS A 191 -4.05 -9.62 1.84
N ALA A 192 -4.92 -10.59 2.07
CA ALA A 192 -5.04 -11.76 1.19
C ALA A 192 -5.47 -11.36 -0.24
N VAL A 193 -6.45 -10.46 -0.36
CA VAL A 193 -6.88 -9.95 -1.68
C VAL A 193 -5.75 -9.21 -2.37
N ILE A 194 -5.03 -8.34 -1.66
CA ILE A 194 -3.90 -7.58 -2.22
C ILE A 194 -2.79 -8.55 -2.64
N ALA A 195 -2.39 -9.46 -1.76
CA ALA A 195 -1.30 -10.40 -1.99
C ALA A 195 -1.57 -11.33 -3.17
N CYS A 196 -2.74 -11.96 -3.22
CA CYS A 196 -3.13 -12.84 -4.32
C CYS A 196 -3.13 -12.10 -5.66
N THR A 197 -3.72 -10.89 -5.70
CA THR A 197 -3.81 -10.12 -6.94
C THR A 197 -2.43 -9.64 -7.40
N ALA A 198 -1.62 -9.10 -6.50
CA ALA A 198 -0.26 -8.66 -6.82
C ALA A 198 0.65 -9.81 -7.25
N SER A 199 0.53 -10.98 -6.59
CA SER A 199 1.26 -12.19 -6.99
C SER A 199 0.90 -12.62 -8.41
N THR A 200 -0.38 -12.70 -8.72
CA THR A 200 -0.85 -13.05 -10.07
C THR A 200 -0.28 -12.07 -11.10
N TYR A 201 -0.32 -10.77 -10.83
CA TYR A 201 0.27 -9.75 -11.69
C TYR A 201 1.79 -9.95 -11.89
N LEU A 202 2.54 -10.24 -10.82
CA LEU A 202 3.99 -10.45 -10.88
C LEU A 202 4.38 -11.65 -11.74
N PHE A 203 3.60 -12.70 -11.72
CA PHE A 203 3.87 -13.93 -12.49
C PHE A 203 3.35 -13.87 -13.93
N SER A 204 2.51 -12.89 -14.26
CA SER A 204 1.94 -12.72 -15.61
C SER A 204 2.72 -11.72 -16.47
N THR A 205 3.66 -10.99 -15.90
CA THR A 205 4.51 -9.96 -16.52
C THR A 205 5.99 -10.26 -16.34
#